data_7e3eee903c75dc2816c3bd7244a46726
#
_entry.id   7e3eee903c75dc2816c3bd7244a46726
#
_cell.length_a   1.000
_cell.length_b   1.000
_cell.length_c   1.000
_cell.angle_alpha   90.00
_cell.angle_beta   90.00
_cell.angle_gamma   90.00
#
_symmetry.space_group_name_H-M   'P 1'
#
loop_
_entity.id
_entity.type
_entity.pdbx_description
1 polymer ?
#
loop_
_entity_poly.entity_id
_entity_poly.type
_entity_poly.pdbx_seq_one_letter_code
_entity_poly.pdbx_strand_id
1 'polypeptide(L)'
;EKAMEVYKANVCIVISDEIWSDLILEGYHHTPTQSVSEDAKNRTIALYAPSKTFNLAGLIGSYHVIYNSYLRDRVVASSSKCHYNSMNVLSMHALVGAYRKEGAEWVDELRQVLSGNVDYAYDYIKEHFEGVNLSKPQGTYMLFLDCEEWCKKHGKTVDELLKAGWDVGVAWQDGRPFHGEYGIRMNLAL
;
A
#
# COMPACT_ATOMS: atom_id res chain seq x y z
N GLU A 1 17.85 2.00 5.86
CA GLU A 1 19.13 2.69 6.16
C GLU A 1 19.95 2.92 4.89
N LYS A 2 20.41 1.88 4.19
CA LYS A 2 21.26 2.02 2.99
C LYS A 2 20.71 2.98 1.92
N ALA A 3 19.41 2.94 1.64
CA ALA A 3 18.78 3.86 0.70
C ALA A 3 18.90 5.32 1.17
N MET A 4 18.75 5.57 2.47
CA MET A 4 18.88 6.91 3.03
C MET A 4 20.31 7.47 2.94
N GLU A 5 21.32 6.60 3.03
CA GLU A 5 22.73 7.00 2.80
C GLU A 5 22.94 7.46 1.36
N VAL A 6 22.36 6.75 0.39
CA VAL A 6 22.40 7.15 -1.02
C VAL A 6 21.69 8.48 -1.26
N TYR A 7 20.49 8.65 -0.69
CA TYR A 7 19.72 9.91 -0.79
C TYR A 7 20.46 11.08 -0.15
N LYS A 8 21.11 10.84 0.99
CA LYS A 8 21.95 11.83 1.65
C LYS A 8 23.14 12.26 0.78
N ALA A 9 23.88 11.30 0.23
CA ALA A 9 25.03 11.55 -0.61
C ALA A 9 24.67 12.32 -1.90
N ASN A 10 23.45 12.16 -2.40
CA ASN A 10 22.95 12.84 -3.60
C ASN A 10 22.04 14.05 -3.30
N VAL A 11 21.99 14.51 -2.06
CA VAL A 11 21.21 15.68 -1.62
C VAL A 11 19.71 15.58 -1.99
N CYS A 12 19.17 14.35 -2.02
CA CYS A 12 17.77 14.11 -2.37
C CYS A 12 16.85 14.46 -1.20
N ILE A 13 15.69 15.06 -1.50
CA ILE A 13 14.51 15.07 -0.63
C ILE A 13 13.74 13.78 -0.89
N VAL A 14 13.23 13.16 0.17
CA VAL A 14 12.47 11.91 0.08
C VAL A 14 10.99 12.20 0.30
N ILE A 15 10.15 11.70 -0.58
CA ILE A 15 8.70 11.62 -0.37
C ILE A 15 8.41 10.15 -0.07
N SER A 16 7.94 9.88 1.15
CA SER A 16 7.61 8.53 1.60
C SER A 16 6.10 8.36 1.67
N ASP A 17 5.55 7.55 0.79
CA ASP A 17 4.13 7.17 0.85
C ASP A 17 3.96 6.04 1.86
N GLU A 18 3.39 6.37 3.01
CA GLU A 18 3.19 5.49 4.16
C GLU A 18 1.71 5.07 4.30
N ILE A 19 0.92 5.20 3.24
CA ILE A 19 -0.54 4.98 3.27
C ILE A 19 -0.93 3.55 3.68
N TRP A 20 0.00 2.59 3.56
CA TRP A 20 -0.19 1.19 3.93
C TRP A 20 0.42 0.82 5.29
N SER A 21 1.00 1.76 6.01
CA SER A 21 1.80 1.52 7.23
C SER A 21 1.06 0.80 8.35
N ASP A 22 -0.26 0.96 8.44
CA ASP A 22 -1.08 0.32 9.46
C ASP A 22 -1.43 -1.16 9.11
N LEU A 23 -1.37 -1.52 7.83
CA LEU A 23 -1.77 -2.85 7.34
C LEU A 23 -0.56 -3.78 7.19
N ILE A 24 0.13 -4.00 8.29
CA ILE A 24 1.26 -4.93 8.39
C ILE A 24 0.77 -6.26 8.95
N LEU A 25 1.14 -7.34 8.25
CA LEU A 25 0.69 -8.69 8.61
C LEU A 25 1.38 -9.18 9.88
N GLU A 26 0.80 -10.19 10.50
CA GLU A 26 1.28 -10.73 11.77
C GLU A 26 2.73 -11.22 11.66
N GLY A 27 3.54 -10.92 12.67
CA GLY A 27 4.97 -11.24 12.71
C GLY A 27 5.88 -10.24 12.01
N TYR A 28 5.34 -9.19 11.36
CA TYR A 28 6.12 -8.14 10.70
C TYR A 28 5.91 -6.78 11.34
N HIS A 29 6.85 -5.86 11.10
CA HIS A 29 6.81 -4.50 11.62
C HIS A 29 7.11 -3.49 10.52
N HIS A 30 6.34 -2.41 10.50
CA HIS A 30 6.63 -1.26 9.67
C HIS A 30 7.73 -0.40 10.29
N THR A 31 8.66 0.07 9.48
CA THR A 31 9.68 1.04 9.87
C THR A 31 9.42 2.35 9.13
N PRO A 32 8.82 3.38 9.77
CA PRO A 32 8.62 4.66 9.13
C PRO A 32 9.94 5.25 8.64
N THR A 33 9.97 5.74 7.42
CA THR A 33 11.20 6.29 6.81
C THR A 33 11.86 7.35 7.68
N GLN A 34 11.05 8.20 8.31
CA GLN A 34 11.52 9.27 9.20
C GLN A 34 12.15 8.78 10.52
N SER A 35 11.93 7.52 10.90
CA SER A 35 12.49 6.94 12.14
C SER A 35 13.90 6.37 11.98
N VAL A 36 14.38 6.24 10.75
CA VAL A 36 15.64 5.55 10.43
C VAL A 36 16.88 6.31 10.93
N SER A 37 16.85 7.66 10.87
CA SER A 37 17.93 8.53 11.38
C SER A 37 17.46 9.99 11.47
N GLU A 38 18.20 10.83 12.17
CA GLU A 38 17.94 12.29 12.19
C GLU A 38 18.05 12.93 10.79
N ASP A 39 18.94 12.45 9.94
CA ASP A 39 19.02 12.88 8.54
C ASP A 39 17.76 12.47 7.76
N ALA A 40 17.29 11.22 7.91
CA ALA A 40 16.06 10.74 7.31
C ALA A 40 14.84 11.56 7.76
N LYS A 41 14.73 11.84 9.06
CA LYS A 41 13.68 12.68 9.64
C LYS A 41 13.63 14.07 9.00
N ASN A 42 14.79 14.69 8.78
CA ASN A 42 14.89 16.04 8.27
C ASN A 42 14.75 16.17 6.74
N ARG A 43 14.98 15.10 5.98
CA ARG A 43 14.86 15.12 4.51
C ARG A 43 13.57 14.49 3.97
N THR A 44 12.73 13.91 4.83
CA THR A 44 11.55 13.17 4.39
C THR A 44 10.27 13.94 4.61
N ILE A 45 9.42 13.94 3.59
CA ILE A 45 8.00 14.29 3.62
C ILE A 45 7.25 12.97 3.66
N ALA A 46 6.65 12.62 4.80
CA ALA A 46 5.87 11.39 4.93
C ALA A 46 4.38 11.66 4.72
N LEU A 47 3.74 10.81 3.92
CA LEU A 47 2.34 10.93 3.52
C LEU A 47 1.54 9.81 4.15
N TYR A 48 0.43 10.15 4.81
CA TYR A 48 -0.47 9.22 5.49
C TYR A 48 -1.91 9.49 5.12
N ALA A 49 -2.75 8.46 5.15
CA ALA A 49 -4.19 8.61 4.99
C ALA A 49 -4.96 7.45 5.64
N PRO A 50 -6.18 7.68 6.12
CA PRO A 50 -7.04 6.61 6.64
C PRO A 50 -7.67 5.77 5.54
N SER A 51 -7.47 6.12 4.27
CA SER A 51 -8.22 5.58 3.13
C SER A 51 -8.03 4.08 2.92
N LYS A 52 -6.85 3.52 3.17
CA LYS A 52 -6.59 2.09 3.02
C LYS A 52 -6.90 1.32 4.31
N THR A 53 -6.43 1.83 5.43
CA THR A 53 -6.64 1.21 6.76
C THR A 53 -8.10 1.10 7.12
N PHE A 54 -8.90 2.15 6.88
CA PHE A 54 -10.30 2.24 7.32
C PHE A 54 -11.30 2.27 6.16
N ASN A 55 -10.88 1.90 4.95
CA ASN A 55 -11.74 1.90 3.75
C ASN A 55 -12.42 3.26 3.48
N LEU A 56 -11.71 4.36 3.68
CA LEU A 56 -12.22 5.73 3.57
C LEU A 56 -11.75 6.45 2.30
N ALA A 57 -11.36 5.72 1.25
CA ALA A 57 -10.82 6.29 0.02
C ALA A 57 -11.78 7.30 -0.65
N GLY A 58 -13.08 7.06 -0.61
CA GLY A 58 -14.09 7.95 -1.18
C GLY A 58 -14.22 9.31 -0.50
N LEU A 59 -13.68 9.47 0.71
CA LEU A 59 -13.68 10.73 1.44
C LEU A 59 -12.49 11.64 1.11
N ILE A 60 -11.50 11.14 0.39
CA ILE A 60 -10.34 11.91 -0.13
C ILE A 60 -9.68 12.76 0.95
N GLY A 61 -9.09 12.09 1.96
CA GLY A 61 -8.40 12.77 3.06
C GLY A 61 -7.00 12.19 3.27
N SER A 62 -5.99 13.06 3.39
CA SER A 62 -4.62 12.68 3.73
C SER A 62 -3.97 13.73 4.61
N TYR A 63 -2.87 13.37 5.26
CA TYR A 63 -2.06 14.31 6.03
C TYR A 63 -0.58 14.03 5.82
N HIS A 64 0.23 15.05 6.08
CA HIS A 64 1.68 14.98 5.93
C HIS A 64 2.36 15.18 7.27
N VAL A 65 3.45 14.45 7.50
CA VAL A 65 4.36 14.70 8.62
C VAL A 65 5.67 15.21 8.05
N ILE A 66 6.04 16.45 8.39
CA ILE A 66 7.23 17.12 7.89
C ILE A 66 7.93 17.81 9.06
N TYR A 67 9.03 17.26 9.54
CA TYR A 67 9.80 17.79 10.67
C TYR A 67 10.62 19.02 10.27
N ASN A 68 11.23 19.02 9.07
CA ASN A 68 12.01 20.12 8.56
C ASN A 68 11.12 21.33 8.26
N SER A 69 11.31 22.43 8.98
CA SER A 69 10.50 23.65 8.84
C SER A 69 10.58 24.25 7.43
N TYR A 70 11.76 24.27 6.82
CA TYR A 70 11.93 24.81 5.47
C TYR A 70 11.10 24.03 4.45
N LEU A 71 11.12 22.68 4.50
CA LEU A 71 10.31 21.85 3.60
C LEU A 71 8.82 22.03 3.88
N ARG A 72 8.43 22.03 5.15
CA ARG A 72 7.04 22.23 5.56
C ARG A 72 6.47 23.55 5.06
N ASP A 73 7.20 24.65 5.26
CA ASP A 73 6.74 25.96 4.87
C ASP A 73 6.58 26.09 3.35
N ARG A 74 7.46 25.45 2.58
CA ARG A 74 7.33 25.39 1.10
C ARG A 74 6.13 24.56 0.66
N VAL A 75 5.85 23.42 1.29
CA VAL A 75 4.67 22.60 1.01
C VAL A 75 3.41 23.37 1.33
N VAL A 76 3.33 24.03 2.50
CA VAL A 76 2.19 24.87 2.90
C VAL A 76 1.97 26.01 1.92
N ALA A 77 3.03 26.73 1.55
CA ALA A 77 2.93 27.86 0.61
C ALA A 77 2.46 27.40 -0.80
N SER A 78 2.90 26.23 -1.24
CA SER A 78 2.48 25.67 -2.54
C SER A 78 1.04 25.17 -2.50
N SER A 79 0.66 24.39 -1.49
CA SER A 79 -0.68 23.83 -1.35
C SER A 79 -1.76 24.91 -1.16
N SER A 80 -1.43 26.01 -0.50
CA SER A 80 -2.33 27.17 -0.37
C SER A 80 -2.66 27.82 -1.71
N LYS A 81 -1.72 27.83 -2.66
CA LYS A 81 -1.95 28.37 -4.00
C LYS A 81 -2.85 27.48 -4.87
N CYS A 82 -2.84 26.18 -4.61
CA CYS A 82 -3.60 25.19 -5.35
C CYS A 82 -4.89 24.76 -4.64
N HIS A 83 -5.18 25.33 -3.47
CA HIS A 83 -6.30 24.95 -2.59
C HIS A 83 -6.30 23.47 -2.17
N TYR A 84 -5.13 22.83 -2.12
CA TYR A 84 -4.94 21.45 -1.65
C TYR A 84 -4.70 21.35 -0.14
N ASN A 85 -4.84 22.43 0.60
CA ASN A 85 -4.54 22.51 2.03
C ASN A 85 -5.78 22.38 2.93
N SER A 86 -6.93 22.06 2.37
CA SER A 86 -8.17 21.92 3.15
C SER A 86 -8.85 20.59 2.83
N MET A 87 -9.16 19.87 3.87
CA MET A 87 -9.94 18.62 3.82
C MET A 87 -11.42 18.97 3.97
N ASN A 88 -12.31 18.23 3.30
CA ASN A 88 -13.74 18.42 3.54
C ASN A 88 -14.14 17.99 4.96
N VAL A 89 -15.25 18.53 5.47
CA VAL A 89 -15.67 18.34 6.86
C VAL A 89 -15.91 16.86 7.20
N LEU A 90 -16.48 16.08 6.30
CA LEU A 90 -16.73 14.66 6.53
C LEU A 90 -15.42 13.89 6.65
N SER A 91 -14.43 14.19 5.80
CA SER A 91 -13.11 13.58 5.87
C SER A 91 -12.38 13.90 7.17
N MET A 92 -12.50 15.13 7.67
CA MET A 92 -11.90 15.51 8.96
C MET A 92 -12.50 14.71 10.11
N HIS A 93 -13.81 14.61 10.18
CA HIS A 93 -14.50 13.85 11.23
C HIS A 93 -14.21 12.35 11.12
N ALA A 94 -14.20 11.80 9.91
CA ALA A 94 -13.84 10.40 9.66
C ALA A 94 -12.41 10.09 10.09
N LEU A 95 -11.44 10.96 9.76
CA LEU A 95 -10.05 10.81 10.17
C LEU A 95 -9.93 10.83 11.70
N VAL A 96 -10.54 11.81 12.36
CA VAL A 96 -10.53 11.89 13.84
C VAL A 96 -11.20 10.68 14.47
N GLY A 97 -12.31 10.19 13.90
CA GLY A 97 -13.00 8.99 14.38
C GLY A 97 -12.17 7.73 14.19
N ALA A 98 -11.55 7.56 13.02
CA ALA A 98 -10.75 6.39 12.66
C ALA A 98 -9.53 6.20 13.57
N TYR A 99 -8.83 7.27 13.91
CA TYR A 99 -7.61 7.21 14.74
C TYR A 99 -7.88 7.33 16.26
N ARG A 100 -9.08 6.94 16.71
CA ARG A 100 -9.38 6.75 18.15
C ARG A 100 -8.96 5.34 18.60
N LYS A 101 -9.08 5.11 19.90
CA LYS A 101 -8.75 3.81 20.50
C LYS A 101 -9.56 2.67 19.86
N GLU A 102 -10.83 2.86 19.65
CA GLU A 102 -11.73 1.88 19.05
C GLU A 102 -11.32 1.56 17.60
N GLY A 103 -10.83 2.57 16.86
CA GLY A 103 -10.27 2.37 15.52
C GLY A 103 -8.99 1.56 15.53
N ALA A 104 -8.10 1.76 16.52
CA ALA A 104 -6.89 0.96 16.67
C ALA A 104 -7.24 -0.51 17.00
N GLU A 105 -8.16 -0.75 17.91
CA GLU A 105 -8.66 -2.10 18.25
C GLU A 105 -9.23 -2.81 17.01
N TRP A 106 -10.03 -2.10 16.21
CA TRP A 106 -10.57 -2.62 14.96
C TRP A 106 -9.47 -2.97 13.93
N VAL A 107 -8.42 -2.15 13.82
CA VAL A 107 -7.28 -2.43 12.93
C VAL A 107 -6.54 -3.69 13.36
N ASP A 108 -6.36 -3.90 14.67
CA ASP A 108 -5.71 -5.10 15.20
C ASP A 108 -6.51 -6.37 14.87
N GLU A 109 -7.85 -6.33 15.00
CA GLU A 109 -8.73 -7.42 14.56
C GLU A 109 -8.65 -7.64 13.04
N LEU A 110 -8.71 -6.56 12.25
CA LEU A 110 -8.58 -6.63 10.79
C LEU A 110 -7.25 -7.27 10.36
N ARG A 111 -6.15 -6.91 11.00
CA ARG A 111 -4.82 -7.47 10.69
C ARG A 111 -4.76 -8.98 10.92
N GLN A 112 -5.42 -9.50 11.94
CA GLN A 112 -5.52 -10.94 12.19
C GLN A 112 -6.31 -11.63 11.06
N VAL A 113 -7.46 -11.09 10.66
CA VAL A 113 -8.25 -11.62 9.54
C VAL A 113 -7.45 -11.59 8.24
N LEU A 114 -6.80 -10.47 7.93
CA LEU A 114 -6.00 -10.33 6.72
C LEU A 114 -4.80 -11.29 6.71
N SER A 115 -4.14 -11.49 7.84
CA SER A 115 -3.04 -12.47 7.94
C SER A 115 -3.54 -13.87 7.62
N GLY A 116 -4.67 -14.28 8.19
CA GLY A 116 -5.28 -15.57 7.88
C GLY A 116 -5.69 -15.72 6.40
N ASN A 117 -6.27 -14.67 5.81
CA ASN A 117 -6.63 -14.67 4.39
C ASN A 117 -5.40 -14.79 3.48
N VAL A 118 -4.32 -14.06 3.81
CA VAL A 118 -3.06 -14.11 3.05
C VAL A 118 -2.43 -15.50 3.16
N ASP A 119 -2.36 -16.06 4.35
CA ASP A 119 -1.79 -17.39 4.58
C ASP A 119 -2.56 -18.44 3.78
N TYR A 120 -3.87 -18.47 3.91
CA TYR A 120 -4.72 -19.40 3.17
C TYR A 120 -4.55 -19.26 1.65
N ALA A 121 -4.63 -18.03 1.12
CA ALA A 121 -4.53 -17.81 -0.32
C ALA A 121 -3.12 -18.14 -0.85
N TYR A 122 -2.07 -17.77 -0.11
CA TYR A 122 -0.70 -18.07 -0.47
C TYR A 122 -0.45 -19.58 -0.55
N ASP A 123 -0.83 -20.32 0.49
CA ASP A 123 -0.63 -21.78 0.56
C ASP A 123 -1.45 -22.47 -0.53
N TYR A 124 -2.71 -22.10 -0.72
CA TYR A 124 -3.57 -22.65 -1.76
C TYR A 124 -3.01 -22.46 -3.18
N ILE A 125 -2.53 -21.25 -3.49
CA ILE A 125 -1.94 -20.95 -4.80
C ILE A 125 -0.65 -21.75 -5.00
N LYS A 126 0.20 -21.85 -3.97
CA LYS A 126 1.44 -22.63 -4.04
C LYS A 126 1.20 -24.12 -4.25
N GLU A 127 0.14 -24.66 -3.68
CA GLU A 127 -0.19 -26.08 -3.79
C GLU A 127 -0.90 -26.43 -5.10
N HIS A 128 -1.77 -25.55 -5.61
CA HIS A 128 -2.70 -25.89 -6.67
C HIS A 128 -2.46 -25.18 -8.00
N PHE A 129 -1.70 -24.08 -8.03
CA PHE A 129 -1.52 -23.27 -9.25
C PHE A 129 -0.12 -23.48 -9.83
N GLU A 130 0.06 -24.59 -10.56
CA GLU A 130 1.32 -24.90 -11.23
C GLU A 130 1.70 -23.81 -12.24
N GLY A 131 2.95 -23.32 -12.18
CA GLY A 131 3.45 -22.26 -13.07
C GLY A 131 3.01 -20.84 -12.69
N VAL A 132 2.42 -20.67 -11.49
CA VAL A 132 2.14 -19.35 -10.90
C VAL A 132 3.09 -19.10 -9.75
N ASN A 133 3.84 -18.01 -9.81
CA ASN A 133 4.78 -17.60 -8.79
C ASN A 133 4.24 -16.39 -8.01
N LEU A 134 4.53 -16.36 -6.71
CA LEU A 134 4.22 -15.21 -5.86
C LEU A 134 5.16 -15.17 -4.65
N SER A 135 5.40 -13.95 -4.15
CA SER A 135 6.06 -13.75 -2.86
C SER A 135 5.00 -13.57 -1.77
N LYS A 136 5.24 -14.15 -0.59
CA LYS A 136 4.36 -13.92 0.55
C LYS A 136 4.51 -12.47 1.01
N PRO A 137 3.42 -11.68 1.05
CA PRO A 137 3.51 -10.29 1.45
C PRO A 137 3.77 -10.16 2.97
N GLN A 138 4.41 -9.07 3.35
CA GLN A 138 4.63 -8.69 4.76
C GLN A 138 3.62 -7.66 5.26
N GLY A 139 2.85 -7.10 4.35
CA GLY A 139 1.83 -6.08 4.61
C GLY A 139 0.85 -5.98 3.44
N THR A 140 -0.11 -5.11 3.58
CA THR A 140 -1.24 -4.91 2.68
C THR A 140 -2.23 -6.08 2.66
N TYR A 141 -3.25 -6.00 1.84
CA TYR A 141 -4.21 -7.05 1.56
C TYR A 141 -4.17 -7.49 0.09
N MET A 142 -3.00 -7.32 -0.54
CA MET A 142 -2.85 -7.63 -1.96
C MET A 142 -1.85 -8.75 -2.16
N LEU A 143 -2.22 -9.73 -3.00
CA LEU A 143 -1.27 -10.66 -3.61
C LEU A 143 -0.93 -10.19 -5.01
N PHE A 144 0.32 -10.38 -5.41
CA PHE A 144 0.79 -10.16 -6.76
C PHE A 144 1.29 -11.48 -7.33
N LEU A 145 0.56 -11.99 -8.32
CA LEU A 145 0.82 -13.27 -8.96
C LEU A 145 1.63 -13.03 -10.24
N ASP A 146 2.70 -13.78 -10.44
CA ASP A 146 3.39 -13.87 -11.71
C ASP A 146 2.93 -15.15 -12.42
N CYS A 147 2.23 -14.99 -13.53
CA CYS A 147 1.65 -16.06 -14.32
C CYS A 147 2.44 -16.38 -15.60
N GLU A 148 3.70 -15.91 -15.72
CA GLU A 148 4.51 -16.05 -16.94
C GLU A 148 4.66 -17.51 -17.37
N GLU A 149 5.09 -18.37 -16.45
CA GLU A 149 5.33 -19.79 -16.74
C GLU A 149 4.00 -20.50 -17.12
N TRP A 150 2.93 -20.21 -16.40
CA TRP A 150 1.62 -20.75 -16.69
C TRP A 150 1.12 -20.35 -18.09
N CYS A 151 1.22 -19.07 -18.43
CA CYS A 151 0.81 -18.55 -19.73
C CYS A 151 1.61 -19.19 -20.88
N LYS A 152 2.93 -19.29 -20.74
CA LYS A 152 3.81 -19.91 -21.73
C LYS A 152 3.49 -21.41 -21.91
N LYS A 153 3.31 -22.13 -20.81
CA LYS A 153 3.01 -23.56 -20.83
C LYS A 153 1.69 -23.88 -21.54
N HIS A 154 0.68 -23.01 -21.38
CA HIS A 154 -0.65 -23.22 -21.93
C HIS A 154 -0.90 -22.47 -23.26
N GLY A 155 0.09 -21.72 -23.76
CA GLY A 155 -0.05 -20.89 -24.96
C GLY A 155 -1.14 -19.82 -24.80
N LYS A 156 -1.26 -19.24 -23.59
CA LYS A 156 -2.28 -18.26 -23.22
C LYS A 156 -1.66 -16.90 -22.99
N THR A 157 -2.46 -15.87 -23.20
CA THR A 157 -2.12 -14.47 -22.87
C THR A 157 -2.66 -14.08 -21.50
N VAL A 158 -2.13 -13.01 -20.94
CA VAL A 158 -2.65 -12.41 -19.71
C VAL A 158 -4.10 -11.91 -19.91
N ASP A 159 -4.43 -11.39 -21.09
CA ASP A 159 -5.80 -10.93 -21.40
C ASP A 159 -6.81 -12.09 -21.38
N GLU A 160 -6.44 -13.27 -21.93
CA GLU A 160 -7.28 -14.45 -21.84
C GLU A 160 -7.45 -14.94 -20.39
N LEU A 161 -6.40 -14.85 -19.57
CA LEU A 161 -6.43 -15.23 -18.17
C LEU A 161 -7.28 -14.26 -17.35
N LEU A 162 -7.14 -12.97 -17.57
CA LEU A 162 -7.98 -11.93 -16.95
C LEU A 162 -9.45 -12.15 -17.30
N LYS A 163 -9.73 -12.38 -18.58
CA LYS A 163 -11.10 -12.67 -19.04
C LYS A 163 -11.66 -13.94 -18.41
N ALA A 164 -10.88 -15.02 -18.33
CA ALA A 164 -11.31 -16.26 -17.72
C ALA A 164 -11.72 -16.08 -16.25
N GLY A 165 -11.01 -15.23 -15.48
CA GLY A 165 -11.41 -14.86 -14.14
C GLY A 165 -12.77 -14.16 -14.11
N TRP A 166 -12.96 -13.15 -14.95
CA TRP A 166 -14.24 -12.45 -15.06
C TRP A 166 -15.39 -13.37 -15.45
N ASP A 167 -15.15 -14.30 -16.37
CA ASP A 167 -16.18 -15.26 -16.83
C ASP A 167 -16.67 -16.20 -15.71
N VAL A 168 -15.87 -16.42 -14.67
CA VAL A 168 -16.24 -17.22 -13.48
C VAL A 168 -16.52 -16.37 -12.23
N GLY A 169 -16.64 -15.05 -12.38
CA GLY A 169 -17.00 -14.12 -11.30
C GLY A 169 -15.83 -13.67 -10.43
N VAL A 170 -14.58 -13.87 -10.85
CA VAL A 170 -13.37 -13.40 -10.14
C VAL A 170 -12.84 -12.13 -10.82
N ALA A 171 -13.06 -10.98 -10.17
CA ALA A 171 -12.64 -9.67 -10.66
C ALA A 171 -11.21 -9.32 -10.20
N TRP A 172 -10.24 -10.06 -10.66
CA TRP A 172 -8.83 -9.73 -10.41
C TRP A 172 -8.33 -8.59 -11.31
N GLN A 173 -7.23 -7.98 -10.93
CA GLN A 173 -6.72 -6.78 -11.58
C GLN A 173 -5.50 -7.09 -12.43
N ASP A 174 -5.42 -6.44 -13.59
CA ASP A 174 -4.24 -6.45 -14.47
C ASP A 174 -3.01 -5.90 -13.72
N GLY A 175 -1.92 -6.68 -13.72
CA GLY A 175 -0.65 -6.33 -13.08
C GLY A 175 0.29 -5.52 -13.97
N ARG A 176 0.02 -5.39 -15.26
CA ARG A 176 0.89 -4.67 -16.21
C ARG A 176 1.09 -3.18 -15.88
N PRO A 177 0.07 -2.44 -15.37
CA PRO A 177 0.27 -1.08 -14.87
C PRO A 177 1.24 -0.98 -13.67
N PHE A 178 1.54 -2.12 -13.02
CA PHE A 178 2.48 -2.23 -11.90
C PHE A 178 3.81 -2.90 -12.33
N HIS A 179 4.15 -2.83 -13.62
CA HIS A 179 5.35 -3.42 -14.23
C HIS A 179 5.47 -4.95 -14.17
N GLY A 180 4.35 -5.64 -13.97
CA GLY A 180 4.29 -7.10 -14.08
C GLY A 180 3.72 -7.52 -15.42
N GLU A 181 4.56 -7.84 -16.41
CA GLU A 181 4.12 -8.19 -17.77
C GLU A 181 3.09 -9.35 -17.79
N TYR A 182 3.28 -10.32 -16.90
CA TYR A 182 2.37 -11.44 -16.70
C TYR A 182 1.67 -11.37 -15.33
N GLY A 183 1.63 -10.18 -14.76
CA GLY A 183 1.14 -9.96 -13.40
C GLY A 183 -0.37 -9.97 -13.28
N ILE A 184 -0.87 -10.60 -12.21
CA ILE A 184 -2.25 -10.45 -11.73
C ILE A 184 -2.23 -10.02 -10.28
N ARG A 185 -3.06 -9.03 -9.96
CA ARG A 185 -3.20 -8.50 -8.61
C ARG A 185 -4.53 -8.92 -8.00
N MET A 186 -4.47 -9.58 -6.84
CA MET A 186 -5.64 -10.04 -6.10
C MET A 186 -5.82 -9.23 -4.81
N ASN A 187 -7.04 -8.78 -4.55
CA ASN A 187 -7.44 -8.16 -3.30
C ASN A 187 -8.04 -9.23 -2.37
N LEU A 188 -7.59 -9.30 -1.12
CA LEU A 188 -8.03 -10.27 -0.11
C LEU A 188 -8.82 -9.65 1.05
N ALA A 189 -9.17 -8.37 0.94
CA ALA A 189 -9.88 -7.62 1.99
C ALA A 189 -11.40 -7.56 1.78
N LEU A 190 -11.93 -8.23 0.77
CA LEU A 190 -13.36 -8.27 0.46
C LEU A 190 -14.02 -9.50 1.04
#